data_589a743059c1596620cadbb697866a21
#
_entry.id   589a743059c1596620cadbb697866a21
#
_cell.length_a   1.000
_cell.length_b   1.000
_cell.length_c   1.000
_cell.angle_alpha   90.00
_cell.angle_beta   90.00
_cell.angle_gamma   90.00
#
_symmetry.space_group_name_H-M   'P 1'
#
loop_
_entity.id
_entity.type
_entity.pdbx_description
1 polymer ?
#
loop_
_entity_poly.entity_id
_entity_poly.type
_entity_poly.pdbx_seq_one_letter_code
_entity_poly.pdbx_strand_id
1 'polypeptide(L)'
;MPRRGNVPKREILPDPMYNSVLVTKLVNSIMLDGKKGVAQKVVYGAFDIIKEKTEKEPLEVFTQAMENIMPVLETKTRRVGGANYQVPMEVRPARRQTLGLRWLTAYARARGERTMAERLAGELMDAANNTGASVKKREEMHKQAEANKAFAHFRW
;
A
#
# COMPACT_ATOMS: atom_id res chain seq x y z
N MET A 1 11.12 -13.99 19.13
CA MET A 1 9.73 -13.44 19.12
C MET A 1 9.23 -13.37 20.56
N PRO A 2 8.71 -12.25 21.04
CA PRO A 2 8.16 -12.17 22.37
C PRO A 2 6.91 -13.06 22.46
N ARG A 3 6.91 -13.95 23.44
CA ARG A 3 5.76 -14.84 23.70
C ARG A 3 4.77 -14.23 24.70
N ARG A 4 5.22 -13.25 25.48
CA ARG A 4 4.43 -12.56 26.51
C ARG A 4 4.69 -11.05 26.39
N GLY A 5 3.63 -10.26 26.33
CA GLY A 5 3.67 -8.81 26.25
C GLY A 5 3.60 -8.23 24.83
N ASN A 6 3.25 -6.97 24.76
CA ASN A 6 3.16 -6.20 23.53
C ASN A 6 4.54 -5.69 23.11
N VAL A 7 4.87 -5.84 21.84
CA VAL A 7 6.08 -5.22 21.27
C VAL A 7 5.83 -3.72 21.10
N PRO A 8 6.66 -2.85 21.66
CA PRO A 8 6.53 -1.40 21.47
C PRO A 8 6.70 -1.06 19.98
N LYS A 9 5.82 -0.23 19.45
CA LYS A 9 5.96 0.28 18.10
C LYS A 9 7.01 1.37 18.06
N ARG A 10 7.96 1.27 17.14
CA ARG A 10 8.96 2.33 16.92
C ARG A 10 8.26 3.53 16.28
N GLU A 11 8.57 4.71 16.76
CA GLU A 11 8.16 5.95 16.13
C GLU A 11 8.89 6.14 14.80
N ILE A 12 8.15 6.59 13.79
CA ILE A 12 8.68 6.89 12.47
C ILE A 12 8.72 8.39 12.33
N LEU A 13 9.91 8.94 12.16
CA LEU A 13 10.09 10.37 11.91
C LEU A 13 9.54 10.74 10.52
N PRO A 14 8.94 11.92 10.38
CA PRO A 14 8.48 12.42 9.09
C PRO A 14 9.66 12.62 8.13
N ASP A 15 9.36 12.59 6.83
CA ASP A 15 10.35 12.84 5.80
C ASP A 15 10.82 14.31 5.84
N PRO A 16 12.14 14.59 5.72
CA PRO A 16 12.65 15.96 5.84
C PRO A 16 12.22 16.90 4.70
N MET A 17 11.95 16.38 3.49
CA MET A 17 11.56 17.19 2.33
C MET A 17 10.05 17.49 2.33
N TYR A 18 9.23 16.51 2.64
CA TYR A 18 7.76 16.61 2.55
C TYR A 18 7.06 16.65 3.91
N ASN A 19 7.81 16.57 5.01
CA ASN A 19 7.30 16.54 6.40
C ASN A 19 6.12 15.57 6.59
N SER A 20 6.18 14.41 5.93
CA SER A 20 5.13 13.40 5.91
C SER A 20 5.64 12.04 6.38
N VAL A 21 4.98 11.47 7.39
CA VAL A 21 5.24 10.09 7.86
C VAL A 21 4.87 9.05 6.78
N LEU A 22 3.89 9.35 5.94
CA LEU A 22 3.46 8.46 4.87
C LEU A 22 4.57 8.31 3.81
N VAL A 23 5.26 9.41 3.47
CA VAL A 23 6.41 9.39 2.56
C VAL A 23 7.56 8.57 3.16
N THR A 24 7.87 8.72 4.44
CA THR A 24 8.89 7.90 5.11
C THR A 24 8.53 6.40 5.04
N LYS A 25 7.28 6.05 5.25
CA LYS A 25 6.82 4.66 5.11
C LYS A 25 6.95 4.13 3.68
N LEU A 26 6.70 4.96 2.68
CA LEU A 26 6.92 4.63 1.26
C LEU A 26 8.40 4.36 0.99
N VAL A 27 9.29 5.24 1.43
CA VAL A 27 10.75 5.06 1.31
C VAL A 27 11.18 3.74 1.95
N ASN A 28 10.70 3.46 3.17
CA ASN A 28 11.02 2.21 3.87
C ASN A 28 10.46 0.97 3.14
N SER A 29 9.34 1.09 2.44
CA SER A 29 8.75 0.00 1.66
C SER A 29 9.51 -0.29 0.36
N ILE A 30 10.07 0.75 -0.26
CA ILE A 30 10.86 0.64 -1.50
C ILE A 30 12.29 0.19 -1.21
N MET A 31 12.80 0.51 -0.03
CA MET A 31 14.17 0.22 0.37
C MET A 31 14.51 -1.28 0.24
N LEU A 32 15.66 -1.58 -0.35
CA LEU A 32 16.27 -2.90 -0.43
C LEU A 32 17.65 -2.85 0.23
N ASP A 33 18.04 -3.94 0.87
CA ASP A 33 19.38 -4.13 1.48
C ASP A 33 19.82 -3.00 2.44
N GLY A 34 18.85 -2.32 3.06
CA GLY A 34 19.13 -1.19 3.95
C GLY A 34 19.58 0.10 3.23
N LYS A 35 19.55 0.17 1.90
CA LYS A 35 20.00 1.32 1.12
C LYS A 35 18.97 2.45 1.10
N LYS A 36 18.76 3.09 2.26
CA LYS A 36 17.73 4.12 2.44
C LYS A 36 17.94 5.34 1.55
N GLY A 37 19.20 5.81 1.38
CA GLY A 37 19.50 6.98 0.54
C GLY A 37 19.13 6.76 -0.93
N VAL A 38 19.30 5.55 -1.46
CA VAL A 38 18.87 5.19 -2.83
C VAL A 38 17.34 5.21 -2.92
N ALA A 39 16.65 4.63 -1.93
CA ALA A 39 15.19 4.64 -1.90
C ALA A 39 14.61 6.06 -1.82
N GLN A 40 15.23 6.96 -1.05
CA GLN A 40 14.85 8.38 -1.01
C GLN A 40 15.00 9.04 -2.38
N LYS A 41 16.14 8.84 -3.06
CA LYS A 41 16.35 9.38 -4.43
C LYS A 41 15.29 8.87 -5.41
N VAL A 42 14.90 7.61 -5.31
CA VAL A 42 13.83 7.02 -6.16
C VAL A 42 12.49 7.71 -5.89
N VAL A 43 12.11 7.89 -4.62
CA VAL A 43 10.82 8.52 -4.26
C VAL A 43 10.81 9.99 -4.69
N TYR A 44 11.87 10.74 -4.41
CA TYR A 44 11.95 12.14 -4.79
C TYR A 44 11.95 12.32 -6.32
N GLY A 45 12.71 11.49 -7.04
CA GLY A 45 12.68 11.49 -8.50
C GLY A 45 11.30 11.12 -9.07
N ALA A 46 10.56 10.21 -8.44
CA ALA A 46 9.20 9.92 -8.83
C ALA A 46 8.26 11.11 -8.61
N PHE A 47 8.43 11.83 -7.50
CA PHE A 47 7.64 13.01 -7.19
C PHE A 47 7.94 14.17 -8.14
N ASP A 48 9.21 14.36 -8.53
CA ASP A 48 9.61 15.33 -9.55
C ASP A 48 8.94 15.03 -10.90
N ILE A 49 8.94 13.76 -11.34
CA ILE A 49 8.25 13.31 -12.56
C ILE A 49 6.73 13.58 -12.49
N ILE A 50 6.11 13.33 -11.34
CA ILE A 50 4.68 13.59 -11.14
C ILE A 50 4.40 15.09 -11.27
N LYS A 51 5.22 15.93 -10.65
CA LYS A 51 5.10 17.40 -10.72
C LYS A 51 5.21 17.92 -12.15
N GLU A 52 6.18 17.41 -12.91
CA GLU A 52 6.37 17.78 -14.33
C GLU A 52 5.20 17.37 -15.22
N LYS A 53 4.64 16.16 -14.99
CA LYS A 53 3.58 15.62 -15.85
C LYS A 53 2.17 16.06 -15.49
N THR A 54 1.89 16.30 -14.21
CA THR A 54 0.53 16.58 -13.74
C THR A 54 0.32 18.03 -13.32
N GLU A 55 1.39 18.81 -13.17
CA GLU A 55 1.38 20.20 -12.64
C GLU A 55 0.73 20.30 -11.23
N LYS A 56 0.50 19.17 -10.56
CA LYS A 56 -0.09 19.08 -9.24
C LYS A 56 0.98 18.87 -8.17
N GLU A 57 0.62 19.15 -6.94
CA GLU A 57 1.50 18.84 -5.80
C GLU A 57 1.67 17.32 -5.65
N PRO A 58 2.90 16.77 -5.72
CA PRO A 58 3.14 15.34 -5.68
C PRO A 58 2.59 14.64 -4.44
N LEU A 59 2.57 15.33 -3.29
CA LEU A 59 2.05 14.82 -2.04
C LEU A 59 0.53 14.60 -2.10
N GLU A 60 -0.20 15.49 -2.77
CA GLU A 60 -1.65 15.34 -2.99
C GLU A 60 -1.96 14.15 -3.87
N VAL A 61 -1.22 14.03 -4.99
CA VAL A 61 -1.36 12.88 -5.90
C VAL A 61 -1.06 11.57 -5.18
N PHE A 62 -0.02 11.53 -4.34
CA PHE A 62 0.32 10.36 -3.54
C PHE A 62 -0.76 10.02 -2.51
N THR A 63 -1.29 11.02 -1.82
CA THR A 63 -2.36 10.82 -0.82
C THR A 63 -3.62 10.28 -1.51
N GLN A 64 -4.03 10.87 -2.63
CA GLN A 64 -5.16 10.41 -3.44
C GLN A 64 -4.95 8.97 -3.95
N ALA A 65 -3.76 8.66 -4.45
CA ALA A 65 -3.40 7.31 -4.88
C ALA A 65 -3.53 6.30 -3.72
N MET A 66 -3.03 6.65 -2.54
CA MET A 66 -3.13 5.79 -1.36
C MET A 66 -4.58 5.56 -0.94
N GLU A 67 -5.43 6.58 -0.95
CA GLU A 67 -6.86 6.44 -0.66
C GLU A 67 -7.53 5.46 -1.62
N ASN A 68 -7.18 5.54 -2.90
CA ASN A 68 -7.70 4.65 -3.93
C ASN A 68 -7.16 3.21 -3.86
N ILE A 69 -5.98 2.99 -3.28
CA ILE A 69 -5.36 1.66 -3.17
C ILE A 69 -5.75 0.94 -1.87
N MET A 70 -5.91 1.68 -0.76
CA MET A 70 -6.13 1.10 0.56
C MET A 70 -7.44 0.30 0.64
N PRO A 71 -7.40 -1.01 0.99
CA PRO A 71 -8.61 -1.82 1.11
C PRO A 71 -9.36 -1.55 2.41
N VAL A 72 -10.68 -1.67 2.37
CA VAL A 72 -11.57 -1.64 3.54
C VAL A 72 -11.80 -3.04 4.09
N LEU A 73 -11.90 -4.03 3.21
CA LEU A 73 -12.19 -5.43 3.54
C LEU A 73 -11.03 -6.33 3.14
N GLU A 74 -10.79 -7.36 3.92
CA GLU A 74 -9.92 -8.49 3.58
C GLU A 74 -10.60 -9.81 3.94
N THR A 75 -10.15 -10.91 3.36
CA THR A 75 -10.60 -12.26 3.74
C THR A 75 -9.54 -12.94 4.59
N LYS A 76 -9.97 -13.61 5.66
CA LYS A 76 -9.12 -14.47 6.49
C LYS A 76 -9.64 -15.89 6.47
N THR A 77 -8.73 -16.84 6.32
CA THR A 77 -9.08 -18.26 6.43
C THR A 77 -9.36 -18.62 7.88
N ARG A 78 -10.53 -19.19 8.13
CA ARG A 78 -10.94 -19.78 9.41
C ARG A 78 -11.27 -21.24 9.23
N ARG A 79 -10.81 -22.08 10.14
CA ARG A 79 -11.13 -23.50 10.15
C ARG A 79 -12.29 -23.76 11.11
N VAL A 80 -13.41 -24.25 10.59
CA VAL A 80 -14.61 -24.57 11.36
C VAL A 80 -15.09 -25.96 10.97
N GLY A 81 -15.24 -26.85 11.94
CA GLY A 81 -15.73 -28.22 11.68
C GLY A 81 -14.90 -29.03 10.69
N GLY A 82 -13.58 -28.76 10.60
CA GLY A 82 -12.68 -29.45 9.66
C GLY A 82 -12.58 -28.81 8.26
N ALA A 83 -13.47 -27.88 7.90
CA ALA A 83 -13.43 -27.15 6.63
C ALA A 83 -12.79 -25.77 6.81
N ASN A 84 -12.12 -25.26 5.76
CA ASN A 84 -11.54 -23.93 5.73
C ASN A 84 -12.48 -22.97 5.01
N TYR A 85 -12.86 -21.89 5.69
CA TYR A 85 -13.72 -20.84 5.14
C TYR A 85 -12.94 -19.53 5.01
N GLN A 86 -13.18 -18.80 3.91
CA GLN A 86 -12.68 -17.45 3.72
C GLN A 86 -13.69 -16.46 4.34
N VAL A 87 -13.32 -15.90 5.49
CA VAL A 87 -14.22 -15.01 6.26
C VAL A 87 -13.86 -13.55 5.96
N PRO A 88 -14.81 -12.75 5.46
CA PRO A 88 -14.57 -11.31 5.23
C PRO A 88 -14.48 -10.56 6.56
N MET A 89 -13.49 -9.69 6.66
CA MET A 89 -13.22 -8.87 7.85
C MET A 89 -12.84 -7.44 7.44
N GLU A 90 -13.20 -6.48 8.27
CA GLU A 90 -12.71 -5.11 8.12
C GLU A 90 -11.22 -5.01 8.42
N VAL A 91 -10.53 -4.22 7.62
CA VAL A 91 -9.09 -3.99 7.80
C VAL A 91 -8.86 -2.80 8.74
N ARG A 92 -8.05 -2.99 9.77
CA ARG A 92 -7.66 -1.91 10.69
C ARG A 92 -6.89 -0.81 9.94
N PRO A 93 -7.02 0.49 10.30
CA PRO A 93 -6.40 1.62 9.58
C PRO A 93 -4.89 1.46 9.35
N ALA A 94 -4.13 1.03 10.36
CA ALA A 94 -2.70 0.81 10.23
C ALA A 94 -2.35 -0.29 9.22
N ARG A 95 -3.18 -1.35 9.14
CA ARG A 95 -3.00 -2.44 8.19
C ARG A 95 -3.43 -2.03 6.78
N ARG A 96 -4.49 -1.23 6.63
CA ARG A 96 -4.91 -0.65 5.34
C ARG A 96 -3.74 0.08 4.68
N GLN A 97 -3.08 0.96 5.44
CA GLN A 97 -1.92 1.70 4.97
C GLN A 97 -0.75 0.77 4.58
N THR A 98 -0.48 -0.25 5.40
CA THR A 98 0.58 -1.24 5.11
C THR A 98 0.30 -2.04 3.84
N LEU A 99 -0.94 -2.48 3.65
CA LEU A 99 -1.35 -3.21 2.43
C LEU A 99 -1.25 -2.31 1.20
N GLY A 100 -1.73 -1.07 1.28
CA GLY A 100 -1.63 -0.10 0.20
C GLY A 100 -0.20 0.14 -0.26
N LEU A 101 0.71 0.41 0.68
CA LEU A 101 2.14 0.61 0.37
C LEU A 101 2.80 -0.66 -0.22
N ARG A 102 2.45 -1.83 0.29
CA ARG A 102 2.97 -3.11 -0.21
C ARG A 102 2.52 -3.36 -1.65
N TRP A 103 1.26 -3.15 -1.97
CA TRP A 103 0.74 -3.33 -3.32
C TRP A 103 1.32 -2.29 -4.28
N LEU A 104 1.32 -1.01 -3.90
CA LEU A 104 1.96 0.05 -4.67
C LEU A 104 3.39 -0.31 -5.05
N THR A 105 4.21 -0.71 -4.07
CA THR A 105 5.62 -1.06 -4.30
C THR A 105 5.75 -2.31 -5.19
N ALA A 106 4.94 -3.33 -4.97
CA ALA A 106 4.99 -4.57 -5.75
C ALA A 106 4.61 -4.34 -7.21
N TYR A 107 3.53 -3.62 -7.45
CA TYR A 107 3.06 -3.35 -8.81
C TYR A 107 3.89 -2.29 -9.53
N ALA A 108 4.45 -1.29 -8.82
CA ALA A 108 5.44 -0.41 -9.41
C ALA A 108 6.67 -1.18 -9.91
N ARG A 109 7.17 -2.15 -9.14
CA ARG A 109 8.29 -3.00 -9.59
C ARG A 109 7.97 -3.87 -10.82
N ALA A 110 6.71 -4.26 -10.98
CA ALA A 110 6.26 -5.09 -12.09
C ALA A 110 6.03 -4.31 -13.41
N ARG A 111 6.10 -2.98 -13.37
CA ARG A 111 5.94 -2.14 -14.57
C ARG A 111 7.13 -2.26 -15.52
N GLY A 112 6.91 -1.90 -16.78
CA GLY A 112 7.90 -2.03 -17.86
C GLY A 112 8.81 -0.82 -18.08
N GLU A 113 8.61 0.31 -17.36
CA GLU A 113 9.45 1.51 -17.50
C GLU A 113 10.90 1.22 -17.08
N ARG A 114 11.84 2.05 -17.57
CA ARG A 114 13.27 1.80 -17.40
C ARG A 114 13.74 1.93 -15.95
N THR A 115 13.40 3.04 -15.29
CA THR A 115 13.85 3.33 -13.93
C THR A 115 12.76 3.10 -12.89
N MET A 116 13.15 2.79 -11.65
CA MET A 116 12.18 2.61 -10.57
C MET A 116 11.41 3.91 -10.24
N ALA A 117 12.03 5.07 -10.43
CA ALA A 117 11.37 6.36 -10.26
C ALA A 117 10.24 6.56 -11.28
N GLU A 118 10.47 6.25 -12.56
CA GLU A 118 9.44 6.27 -13.60
C GLU A 118 8.31 5.29 -13.34
N ARG A 119 8.64 4.06 -12.93
CA ARG A 119 7.67 3.02 -12.56
C ARG A 119 6.78 3.44 -11.40
N LEU A 120 7.38 4.01 -10.37
CA LEU A 120 6.64 4.49 -9.20
C LEU A 120 5.75 5.69 -9.56
N ALA A 121 6.28 6.66 -10.32
CA ALA A 121 5.50 7.80 -10.80
C ALA A 121 4.30 7.36 -11.65
N GLY A 122 4.53 6.42 -12.58
CA GLY A 122 3.47 5.86 -13.43
C GLY A 122 2.38 5.20 -12.60
N GLU A 123 2.74 4.33 -11.64
CA GLU A 123 1.75 3.65 -10.81
C GLU A 123 0.97 4.61 -9.89
N LEU A 124 1.65 5.65 -9.35
CA LEU A 124 1.00 6.69 -8.53
C LEU A 124 -0.01 7.52 -9.33
N MET A 125 0.35 7.94 -10.54
CA MET A 125 -0.56 8.70 -11.41
C MET A 125 -1.78 7.85 -11.82
N ASP A 126 -1.55 6.59 -12.21
CA ASP A 126 -2.64 5.66 -12.55
C ASP A 126 -3.56 5.44 -11.34
N ALA A 127 -2.99 5.19 -10.17
CA ALA A 127 -3.75 4.98 -8.94
C ALA A 127 -4.52 6.22 -8.48
N ALA A 128 -3.97 7.42 -8.64
CA ALA A 128 -4.68 8.67 -8.36
C ALA A 128 -5.92 8.84 -9.26
N ASN A 129 -5.86 8.33 -10.49
CA ASN A 129 -6.98 8.29 -11.42
C ASN A 129 -7.89 7.04 -11.23
N ASN A 130 -7.74 6.33 -10.12
CA ASN A 130 -8.48 5.10 -9.79
C ASN A 130 -8.31 3.99 -10.85
N THR A 131 -7.13 3.89 -11.45
CA THR A 131 -6.72 2.88 -12.43
C THR A 131 -5.43 2.20 -12.00
N GLY A 132 -4.90 1.29 -12.80
CA GLY A 132 -3.63 0.64 -12.51
C GLY A 132 -3.76 -0.68 -11.74
N ALA A 133 -2.63 -1.39 -11.60
CA ALA A 133 -2.61 -2.74 -11.05
C ALA A 133 -2.85 -2.77 -9.53
N SER A 134 -2.40 -1.75 -8.82
CA SER A 134 -2.61 -1.61 -7.37
C SER A 134 -4.09 -1.44 -7.02
N VAL A 135 -4.82 -0.65 -7.80
CA VAL A 135 -6.26 -0.45 -7.63
C VAL A 135 -7.03 -1.72 -8.00
N LYS A 136 -6.67 -2.39 -9.09
CA LYS A 136 -7.25 -3.69 -9.46
C LYS A 136 -7.09 -4.71 -8.33
N LYS A 137 -5.96 -4.71 -7.64
CA LYS A 137 -5.74 -5.61 -6.49
C LYS A 137 -6.68 -5.32 -5.34
N ARG A 138 -6.95 -4.05 -5.03
CA ARG A 138 -7.98 -3.68 -4.05
C ARG A 138 -9.35 -4.20 -4.47
N GLU A 139 -9.73 -4.01 -5.74
CA GLU A 139 -11.02 -4.45 -6.28
C GLU A 139 -11.18 -5.98 -6.22
N GLU A 140 -10.14 -6.72 -6.59
CA GLU A 140 -10.11 -8.18 -6.46
C GLU A 140 -10.36 -8.63 -5.01
N MET A 141 -9.68 -7.99 -4.05
CA MET A 141 -9.84 -8.32 -2.64
C MET A 141 -11.24 -8.00 -2.14
N HIS A 142 -11.81 -6.86 -2.53
CA HIS A 142 -13.18 -6.50 -2.18
C HIS A 142 -14.20 -7.46 -2.82
N LYS A 143 -14.00 -7.82 -4.08
CA LYS A 143 -14.84 -8.80 -4.78
C LYS A 143 -14.79 -10.18 -4.12
N GLN A 144 -13.60 -10.62 -3.67
CA GLN A 144 -13.45 -11.86 -2.90
C GLN A 144 -14.18 -11.79 -1.56
N ALA A 145 -14.08 -10.65 -0.85
CA ALA A 145 -14.78 -10.45 0.42
C ALA A 145 -16.30 -10.46 0.23
N GLU A 146 -16.80 -9.84 -0.84
CA GLU A 146 -18.23 -9.81 -1.16
C GLU A 146 -18.75 -11.21 -1.54
N ALA A 147 -18.02 -11.96 -2.37
CA ALA A 147 -18.36 -13.33 -2.73
C ALA A 147 -18.45 -14.28 -1.51
N ASN A 148 -17.65 -14.00 -0.47
CA ASN A 148 -17.63 -14.77 0.76
C ASN A 148 -18.51 -14.18 1.89
N LYS A 149 -19.37 -13.19 1.57
CA LYS A 149 -20.22 -12.50 2.55
C LYS A 149 -21.10 -13.46 3.38
N ALA A 150 -21.52 -14.58 2.79
CA ALA A 150 -22.31 -15.60 3.47
C ALA A 150 -21.59 -16.20 4.70
N PHE A 151 -20.26 -16.15 4.75
CA PHE A 151 -19.46 -16.68 5.88
C PHE A 151 -19.10 -15.61 6.92
N ALA A 152 -19.66 -14.39 6.82
CA ALA A 152 -19.38 -13.31 7.76
C ALA A 152 -19.74 -13.63 9.22
N HIS A 153 -20.70 -14.52 9.44
CA HIS A 153 -21.11 -14.98 10.78
C HIS A 153 -20.03 -15.81 11.49
N PHE A 154 -19.02 -16.31 10.79
CA PHE A 154 -17.84 -16.96 11.40
C PHE A 154 -16.78 -15.96 11.88
N ARG A 155 -17.10 -14.68 11.93
CA ARG A 155 -16.23 -13.62 12.44
C ARG A 155 -16.37 -13.54 13.98
N TRP A 156 -15.44 -14.09 14.71
CA TRP A 156 -15.23 -13.93 16.16
C TRP A 156 -13.76 -13.66 16.48
#